data_cb3ffa49d48db4a3d2878f6ec840e0e7
#
_entry.id   cb3ffa49d48db4a3d2878f6ec840e0e7
#
_cell.length_a   1.000
_cell.length_b   1.000
_cell.length_c   1.000
_cell.angle_alpha   90.00
_cell.angle_beta   90.00
_cell.angle_gamma   90.00
#
_symmetry.space_group_name_H-M   'P 1'
#
loop_
_entity.id
_entity.type
_entity.pdbx_description
1 polymer ?
#
loop_
_entity_poly.entity_id
_entity_poly.type
_entity_poly.pdbx_seq_one_letter_code
_entity_poly.pdbx_strand_id
1 'polypeptide(L)'
;MKIKICAIGECMIEFSSLDKNLYKQSIAGDTLNFSSYLDKKKFNTFYLTAIGTSDISKKVLNFLKREKINIDLVKKIASYEIGLYLIKNNNL
;
A
#
# COMPACT_ATOMS: atom_id res chain seq x y z
N MET A 1 21.31 8.08 -14.51
CA MET A 1 21.36 7.10 -13.40
C MET A 1 20.29 7.44 -12.39
N LYS A 2 19.51 6.43 -11.98
CA LYS A 2 18.47 6.65 -10.98
C LYS A 2 19.05 6.48 -9.57
N ILE A 3 18.56 7.30 -8.66
CA ILE A 3 18.87 7.16 -7.23
C ILE A 3 17.98 6.06 -6.67
N LYS A 4 18.59 5.12 -5.94
CA LYS A 4 17.81 4.09 -5.25
C LYS A 4 17.29 4.64 -3.93
N ILE A 5 15.99 4.43 -3.69
CA ILE A 5 15.37 4.84 -2.44
C ILE A 5 14.49 3.70 -1.94
N CYS A 6 14.53 3.45 -0.64
CA CYS A 6 13.72 2.42 -0.02
C CYS A 6 12.88 3.05 1.09
N ALA A 7 11.58 2.94 0.98
CA ALA A 7 10.69 3.28 2.08
C ALA A 7 10.45 2.04 2.92
N ILE A 8 10.45 2.19 4.23
CA ILE A 8 10.24 1.11 5.18
C ILE A 8 9.02 1.44 6.01
N GLY A 9 8.03 0.59 5.98
CA GLY A 9 6.84 0.84 6.77
C GLY A 9 5.72 -0.13 6.46
N GLU A 10 4.56 0.20 6.98
CA GLU A 10 3.38 -0.63 6.89
C GLU A 10 2.43 -0.07 5.85
N CYS A 11 1.86 -0.95 5.02
CA CYS A 11 0.73 -0.60 4.17
C CYS A 11 -0.53 -1.24 4.74
N MET A 12 -1.67 -0.63 4.48
CA MET A 12 -2.93 -1.01 5.09
C MET A 12 -4.06 -0.91 4.09
N ILE A 13 -5.14 -1.61 4.37
CA ILE A 13 -6.38 -1.43 3.63
C ILE A 13 -7.20 -0.37 4.36
N GLU A 14 -7.64 0.63 3.60
CA GLU A 14 -8.50 1.69 4.11
C GLU A 14 -9.89 1.53 3.55
N PHE A 15 -10.89 1.58 4.44
CA PHE A 15 -12.29 1.69 4.04
C PHE A 15 -12.78 3.06 4.45
N SER A 16 -13.11 3.90 3.48
CA SER A 16 -13.65 5.23 3.76
C SER A 16 -15.13 5.28 3.39
N SER A 17 -15.94 5.87 4.25
CA SER A 17 -17.39 5.90 4.04
C SER A 17 -17.77 6.81 2.89
N LEU A 18 -18.63 6.29 2.00
CA LEU A 18 -19.24 7.05 0.90
C LEU A 18 -20.69 7.40 1.25
N ASP A 19 -21.36 6.50 1.98
CA ASP A 19 -22.73 6.62 2.42
C ASP A 19 -22.87 5.74 3.66
N LYS A 20 -24.05 5.68 4.26
CA LYS A 20 -24.29 4.97 5.52
C LYS A 20 -23.78 3.54 5.51
N ASN A 21 -23.95 2.83 4.41
CA ASN A 21 -23.57 1.42 4.31
C ASN A 21 -22.59 1.14 3.18
N LEU A 22 -22.04 2.18 2.56
CA LEU A 22 -21.12 2.03 1.45
C LEU A 22 -19.73 2.56 1.81
N TYR A 23 -18.72 1.78 1.49
CA TYR A 23 -17.34 2.14 1.76
C TYR A 23 -16.50 1.98 0.50
N LYS A 24 -15.58 2.89 0.30
CA LYS A 24 -14.56 2.76 -0.73
C LYS A 24 -13.35 2.07 -0.13
N GLN A 25 -12.91 0.99 -0.77
CA GLN A 25 -11.69 0.29 -0.40
C GLN A 25 -10.51 0.89 -1.15
N SER A 26 -9.45 1.20 -0.43
CA SER A 26 -8.20 1.67 -1.04
C SER A 26 -7.01 1.13 -0.26
N ILE A 27 -5.84 1.25 -0.85
CA ILE A 27 -4.59 0.83 -0.23
C ILE A 27 -3.88 2.09 0.22
N ALA A 28 -3.46 2.14 1.48
CA ALA A 28 -2.96 3.35 2.09
C ALA A 28 -1.79 3.05 3.03
N GLY A 29 -1.22 4.10 3.58
CA GLY A 29 -0.07 4.07 4.47
C GLY A 29 0.85 5.23 4.12
N ASP A 30 1.43 5.88 5.13
CA ASP A 30 2.27 7.05 4.91
C ASP A 30 3.48 6.73 4.03
N THR A 31 4.15 5.63 4.31
CA THR A 31 5.33 5.22 3.54
C THR A 31 4.95 4.77 2.14
N LEU A 32 3.78 4.16 1.98
CA LEU A 32 3.27 3.79 0.66
C LEU A 32 2.95 5.04 -0.15
N ASN A 33 2.25 6.01 0.44
CA ASN A 33 1.91 7.25 -0.23
C ASN A 33 3.17 8.00 -0.67
N PHE A 34 4.16 8.10 0.22
CA PHE A 34 5.45 8.69 -0.11
C PHE A 34 6.06 8.02 -1.35
N SER A 35 6.09 6.69 -1.36
CA SER A 35 6.67 5.90 -2.45
C SER A 35 5.92 6.12 -3.77
N SER A 36 4.59 6.23 -3.71
CA SER A 36 3.78 6.45 -4.90
C SER A 36 4.02 7.82 -5.53
N TYR A 37 4.29 8.82 -4.72
CA TYR A 37 4.50 10.19 -5.21
C TYR A 37 5.89 10.46 -5.75
N LEU A 38 6.84 9.57 -5.52
CA LEU A 38 8.19 9.77 -6.03
C LEU A 38 8.23 9.72 -7.56
N ASP A 39 9.07 10.57 -8.14
CA ASP A 39 9.29 10.57 -9.58
C ASP A 39 10.08 9.32 -9.99
N LYS A 40 9.41 8.40 -10.65
CA LYS A 40 10.01 7.11 -11.05
C LYS A 40 11.04 7.24 -12.17
N LYS A 41 11.15 8.41 -12.76
CA LYS A 41 12.23 8.69 -13.73
C LYS A 41 13.54 8.99 -13.03
N LYS A 42 13.46 9.57 -11.81
CA LYS A 42 14.64 9.95 -11.03
C LYS A 42 15.01 8.91 -9.98
N PHE A 43 14.00 8.19 -9.47
CA PHE A 43 14.19 7.27 -8.34
C PHE A 43 13.81 5.86 -8.73
N ASN A 44 14.69 4.93 -8.39
CA ASN A 44 14.39 3.51 -8.39
C ASN A 44 13.84 3.19 -6.99
N THR A 45 12.54 3.03 -6.89
CA THR A 45 11.82 3.01 -5.62
C THR A 45 11.57 1.59 -5.16
N PHE A 46 12.02 1.28 -3.95
CA PHE A 46 11.81 0.00 -3.28
C PHE A 46 10.92 0.21 -2.06
N TYR A 47 10.21 -0.83 -1.67
CA TYR A 47 9.38 -0.79 -0.47
C TYR A 47 9.65 -2.01 0.38
N LEU A 48 10.10 -1.80 1.60
CA LEU A 48 10.32 -2.86 2.58
C LEU A 48 9.12 -2.90 3.52
N THR A 49 8.32 -3.96 3.40
CA THR A 49 7.12 -4.16 4.19
C THR A 49 6.82 -5.64 4.29
N ALA A 50 5.88 -6.01 5.13
CA ALA A 50 5.37 -7.38 5.24
C ALA A 50 3.91 -7.41 4.86
N ILE A 51 3.53 -8.42 4.09
CA ILE A 51 2.14 -8.69 3.71
C ILE A 51 1.87 -10.18 3.90
N GLY A 52 0.60 -10.56 3.81
CA GLY A 52 0.24 -11.96 3.85
C GLY A 52 0.23 -12.59 2.46
N THR A 53 -0.49 -13.72 2.36
CA THR A 53 -0.64 -14.46 1.11
C THR A 53 -2.08 -14.53 0.63
N SER A 54 -2.98 -13.80 1.30
CA SER A 54 -4.39 -13.73 0.94
C SER A 54 -4.64 -12.92 -0.33
N ASP A 55 -5.88 -12.95 -0.81
CA ASP A 55 -6.27 -12.19 -1.99
C ASP A 55 -6.10 -10.68 -1.77
N ILE A 56 -6.33 -10.20 -0.55
CA ILE A 56 -6.12 -8.79 -0.22
C ILE A 56 -4.64 -8.42 -0.38
N SER A 57 -3.74 -9.27 0.11
CA SER A 57 -2.30 -9.05 -0.05
C SER A 57 -1.87 -9.05 -1.52
N LYS A 58 -2.49 -9.90 -2.34
CA LYS A 58 -2.23 -9.90 -3.78
C LYS A 58 -2.64 -8.58 -4.43
N LYS A 59 -3.74 -7.98 -3.98
CA LYS A 59 -4.16 -6.66 -4.46
C LYS A 59 -3.13 -5.60 -4.14
N VAL A 60 -2.51 -5.67 -2.96
CA VAL A 60 -1.44 -4.75 -2.58
C VAL A 60 -0.24 -4.91 -3.50
N LEU A 61 0.18 -6.14 -3.78
CA LEU A 61 1.30 -6.37 -4.70
C LEU A 61 1.02 -5.81 -6.09
N ASN A 62 -0.19 -6.02 -6.59
CA ASN A 62 -0.57 -5.51 -7.91
C ASN A 62 -0.57 -3.98 -7.93
N PHE A 63 -1.02 -3.35 -6.84
CA PHE A 63 -0.98 -1.89 -6.70
C PHE A 63 0.46 -1.39 -6.75
N LEU A 64 1.36 -2.00 -5.98
CA LEU A 64 2.76 -1.60 -5.96
C LEU A 64 3.39 -1.69 -7.35
N LYS A 65 3.11 -2.77 -8.07
CA LYS A 65 3.61 -2.95 -9.44
C LYS A 65 3.08 -1.87 -10.38
N ARG A 66 1.80 -1.54 -10.29
CA ARG A 66 1.20 -0.49 -11.12
C ARG A 66 1.82 0.87 -10.85
N GLU A 67 2.20 1.11 -9.58
CA GLU A 67 2.85 2.36 -9.17
C GLU A 67 4.36 2.34 -9.44
N LYS A 68 4.86 1.31 -10.12
CA LYS A 68 6.28 1.14 -10.47
C LYS A 68 7.18 1.12 -9.25
N ILE A 69 6.71 0.53 -8.18
CA ILE A 69 7.48 0.30 -6.95
C ILE A 69 8.03 -1.11 -7.01
N ASN A 70 9.35 -1.24 -6.80
CA ASN A 70 10.01 -2.54 -6.82
C ASN A 70 9.61 -3.34 -5.57
N ILE A 71 9.18 -4.58 -5.76
CA ILE A 71 8.64 -5.43 -4.70
C ILE A 71 9.63 -6.47 -4.17
N ASP A 72 10.89 -6.40 -4.57
CA ASP A 72 11.89 -7.42 -4.17
C ASP A 72 12.08 -7.49 -2.65
N LEU A 73 11.82 -6.38 -1.95
CA LEU A 73 11.96 -6.30 -0.50
C LEU A 73 10.65 -6.50 0.25
N VAL A 74 9.57 -6.80 -0.45
CA VAL A 74 8.28 -7.10 0.18
C VAL A 74 8.31 -8.54 0.69
N LYS A 75 8.09 -8.72 1.99
CA LYS A 75 8.06 -10.03 2.63
C LYS A 75 6.64 -10.60 2.64
N LYS A 76 6.49 -11.84 2.19
CA LYS A 76 5.22 -12.55 2.23
C LYS A 76 5.25 -13.55 3.38
N ILE A 77 4.33 -13.39 4.33
CA ILE A 77 4.27 -14.22 5.54
C ILE A 77 2.90 -14.89 5.59
N ALA A 78 2.86 -16.21 5.52
CA ALA A 78 1.63 -16.98 5.36
C ALA A 78 0.64 -16.79 6.51
N SER A 79 1.13 -16.60 7.73
CA SER A 79 0.28 -16.44 8.92
C SER A 79 -0.05 -14.97 9.24
N TYR A 80 0.41 -14.05 8.39
CA TYR A 80 0.22 -12.62 8.60
C TYR A 80 -0.94 -12.10 7.76
N GLU A 81 -1.66 -11.13 8.27
CA GLU A 81 -2.69 -10.44 7.50
C GLU A 81 -2.45 -8.94 7.57
N ILE A 82 -2.70 -8.28 6.44
CA ILE A 82 -2.56 -6.82 6.35
C ILE A 82 -3.57 -6.16 7.28
N GLY A 83 -3.13 -5.11 7.97
CA GLY A 83 -3.99 -4.29 8.80
C GLY A 83 -5.02 -3.53 7.97
N LEU A 84 -6.15 -3.26 8.57
CA LEU A 84 -7.17 -2.44 7.95
C LEU A 84 -7.70 -1.41 8.93
N TYR A 85 -8.25 -0.32 8.41
CA TYR A 85 -8.90 0.67 9.25
C TYR A 85 -10.07 1.30 8.51
N LEU A 86 -10.97 1.88 9.29
CA LEU A 86 -12.18 2.51 8.78
C LEU A 86 -12.10 4.01 9.01
N ILE A 87 -12.45 4.76 7.99
CA ILE A 87 -12.66 6.20 8.13
C ILE A 87 -14.14 6.47 7.97
N LYS A 88 -14.77 6.97 9.02
CA LYS A 88 -16.16 7.39 8.99
C LYS A 88 -16.23 8.91 8.84
N ASN A 89 -17.01 9.34 7.85
CA ASN A 89 -17.28 10.74 7.67
C ASN A 89 -18.59 11.10 8.38
N ASN A 90 -18.49 11.91 9.44
CA ASN A 90 -19.64 12.27 10.25
C ASN A 90 -20.64 13.20 9.54
N ASN A 91 -20.28 13.71 8.38
CA ASN A 91 -21.15 14.58 7.58
C ASN A 91 -22.02 13.81 6.58
N LEU A 92 -21.93 12.50 6.61
CA LEU A 92 -22.73 11.65 5.72
C LEU A 92 -24.10 11.33 6.32
#